data_25aecfabfe9187f84a40d0e0fb06218f
#
_entry.id   25aecfabfe9187f84a40d0e0fb06218f
#
_cell.length_a   1.000
_cell.length_b   1.000
_cell.length_c   1.000
_cell.angle_alpha   90.00
_cell.angle_beta   90.00
_cell.angle_gamma   90.00
#
_symmetry.space_group_name_H-M   'P 1'
#
loop_
_entity.id
_entity.type
_entity.pdbx_description
1 polymer ?
#
loop_
_entity_poly.entity_id
_entity_poly.type
_entity_poly.pdbx_seq_one_letter_code
_entity_poly.pdbx_strand_id
1 'polypeptide(L)'
;MVAVKNHRHGVNNPKARLRFEITMEQALNAPTVVTPFRLYDCAPQSDGAAALVIAADDVVDRFTDRPVWITGVGLGLDSVMHQHKPDLTTFPATTRAASQAFAMAGRTPADVDVAEVHDFLTGIELMSYEDLGFAERLGGYKLLEAEVTS
;
A
#
# COMPACT_ATOMS: atom_id res chain seq x y z
N MET A 1 3.34 -2.72 -14.84
CA MET A 1 4.39 -2.04 -14.04
C MET A 1 4.31 -2.43 -12.57
N VAL A 2 3.20 -2.20 -11.84
CA VAL A 2 3.06 -2.59 -10.41
C VAL A 2 3.45 -4.03 -10.17
N ALA A 3 2.84 -5.00 -10.87
CA ALA A 3 3.15 -6.42 -10.72
C ALA A 3 4.65 -6.73 -10.89
N VAL A 4 5.29 -6.17 -11.91
CA VAL A 4 6.72 -6.39 -12.18
C VAL A 4 7.59 -5.84 -11.06
N LYS A 5 7.28 -4.63 -10.57
CA LYS A 5 7.96 -4.01 -9.44
C LYS A 5 7.82 -4.88 -8.18
N ASN A 6 6.59 -5.28 -7.83
CA ASN A 6 6.33 -6.02 -6.60
C ASN A 6 6.95 -7.43 -6.62
N HIS A 7 6.97 -8.09 -7.77
CA HIS A 7 7.70 -9.36 -7.93
C HIS A 7 9.22 -9.18 -7.75
N ARG A 8 9.81 -8.11 -8.31
CA ARG A 8 11.24 -7.79 -8.11
C ARG A 8 11.56 -7.57 -6.62
N HIS A 9 10.73 -6.83 -5.90
CA HIS A 9 10.91 -6.63 -4.45
C HIS A 9 10.69 -7.93 -3.67
N GLY A 10 9.71 -8.74 -4.06
CA GLY A 10 9.40 -10.01 -3.41
C GLY A 10 10.56 -11.02 -3.43
N VAL A 11 11.42 -10.99 -4.44
CA VAL A 11 12.61 -11.88 -4.50
C VAL A 11 13.51 -11.71 -3.28
N ASN A 12 13.67 -10.47 -2.83
CA ASN A 12 14.55 -10.13 -1.71
C ASN A 12 13.90 -10.33 -0.33
N ASN A 13 12.59 -10.56 -0.28
CA ASN A 13 11.88 -10.80 0.97
C ASN A 13 11.77 -12.32 1.26
N PRO A 14 12.46 -12.85 2.28
CA PRO A 14 12.41 -14.29 2.61
C PRO A 14 11.03 -14.76 3.04
N LYS A 15 10.13 -13.86 3.43
CA LYS A 15 8.75 -14.16 3.85
C LYS A 15 7.73 -14.01 2.72
N ALA A 16 8.14 -13.48 1.55
CA ALA A 16 7.23 -13.36 0.42
C ALA A 16 6.83 -14.76 -0.10
N ARG A 17 5.54 -14.91 -0.42
CA ARG A 17 5.02 -16.17 -0.98
C ARG A 17 5.54 -16.42 -2.40
N LEU A 18 5.60 -15.38 -3.23
CA LEU A 18 6.12 -15.45 -4.59
C LEU A 18 7.50 -14.76 -4.63
N ARG A 19 8.53 -15.53 -4.91
CA ARG A 19 9.92 -15.08 -4.87
C ARG A 19 10.62 -15.33 -6.21
N PHE A 20 10.03 -14.79 -7.26
CA PHE A 20 10.58 -14.83 -8.61
C PHE A 20 10.24 -13.54 -9.36
N GLU A 21 11.11 -13.13 -10.24
CA GLU A 21 10.86 -11.98 -11.11
C GLU A 21 9.96 -12.36 -12.28
N ILE A 22 9.22 -11.38 -12.77
CA ILE A 22 8.44 -11.47 -14.01
C ILE A 22 8.80 -10.33 -14.94
N THR A 23 8.72 -10.58 -16.23
CA THR A 23 8.85 -9.53 -17.25
C THR A 23 7.51 -8.85 -17.50
N MET A 24 7.56 -7.66 -18.12
CA MET A 24 6.35 -7.00 -18.59
C MET A 24 5.55 -7.87 -19.57
N GLU A 25 6.24 -8.56 -20.47
CA GLU A 25 5.62 -9.47 -21.43
C GLU A 25 4.90 -10.63 -20.72
N GLN A 26 5.52 -11.23 -19.72
CA GLN A 26 4.88 -12.29 -18.92
C GLN A 26 3.65 -11.75 -18.19
N ALA A 27 3.72 -10.56 -17.62
CA ALA A 27 2.58 -9.94 -16.95
C ALA A 27 1.41 -9.67 -17.91
N LEU A 28 1.71 -9.12 -19.09
CA LEU A 28 0.71 -8.79 -20.11
C LEU A 28 0.10 -10.02 -20.80
N ASN A 29 0.80 -11.14 -20.87
CA ASN A 29 0.33 -12.38 -21.46
C ASN A 29 -0.19 -13.41 -20.45
N ALA A 30 -0.20 -13.08 -19.17
CA ALA A 30 -0.72 -13.96 -18.12
C ALA A 30 -2.23 -14.21 -18.30
N PRO A 31 -2.75 -15.37 -17.86
CA PRO A 31 -4.18 -15.67 -17.93
C PRO A 31 -5.03 -14.59 -17.26
N THR A 32 -6.15 -14.23 -17.89
CA THR A 32 -7.11 -13.30 -17.31
C THR A 32 -7.84 -13.97 -16.14
N VAL A 33 -7.89 -13.30 -15.00
CA VAL A 33 -8.66 -13.71 -13.83
C VAL A 33 -10.05 -13.08 -13.88
N VAL A 34 -10.09 -11.76 -14.00
CA VAL A 34 -11.31 -10.95 -14.21
C VAL A 34 -10.92 -9.70 -14.95
N THR A 35 -11.52 -9.44 -16.10
CA THR A 35 -11.18 -8.28 -16.94
C THR A 35 -11.25 -6.97 -16.16
N PRO A 36 -10.21 -6.13 -16.20
CA PRO A 36 -8.98 -6.23 -17.00
C PRO A 36 -7.81 -6.96 -16.31
N PHE A 37 -7.99 -7.48 -15.08
CA PHE A 37 -6.93 -8.06 -14.25
C PHE A 37 -6.51 -9.45 -14.71
N ARG A 38 -5.20 -9.67 -14.71
CA ARG A 38 -4.55 -10.92 -15.04
C ARG A 38 -3.94 -11.57 -13.80
N LEU A 39 -3.42 -12.78 -13.95
CA LEU A 39 -2.91 -13.57 -12.83
C LEU A 39 -1.90 -12.81 -11.95
N TYR A 40 -0.96 -12.09 -12.55
CA TYR A 40 0.06 -11.34 -11.80
C TYR A 40 -0.42 -9.98 -11.28
N ASP A 41 -1.64 -9.56 -11.63
CA ASP A 41 -2.28 -8.40 -11.03
C ASP A 41 -2.97 -8.73 -9.70
N CYS A 42 -3.07 -10.02 -9.35
CA CYS A 42 -3.81 -10.52 -8.21
C CYS A 42 -2.85 -11.16 -7.21
N ALA A 43 -2.93 -10.76 -5.94
CA ALA A 43 -2.19 -11.43 -4.88
C ALA A 43 -2.71 -12.85 -4.65
N PRO A 44 -1.83 -13.85 -4.44
CA PRO A 44 -2.24 -15.20 -4.10
C PRO A 44 -2.80 -15.25 -2.67
N GLN A 45 -3.77 -16.10 -2.43
CA GLN A 45 -4.24 -16.36 -1.07
C GLN A 45 -3.11 -16.98 -0.25
N SER A 46 -2.89 -16.45 0.96
CA SER A 46 -1.83 -16.86 1.86
C SER A 46 -2.28 -16.71 3.30
N ASP A 47 -1.80 -17.59 4.15
CA ASP A 47 -1.92 -17.46 5.59
C ASP A 47 -0.66 -16.81 6.15
N GLY A 48 -0.82 -15.95 7.14
CA GLY A 48 0.29 -15.26 7.77
C GLY A 48 -0.12 -14.62 9.09
N ALA A 49 0.88 -14.20 9.86
CA ALA A 49 0.68 -13.45 11.08
C ALA A 49 1.79 -12.42 11.26
N ALA A 50 1.43 -11.29 11.84
CA ALA A 50 2.36 -10.27 12.29
C ALA A 50 2.04 -9.89 13.74
N ALA A 51 3.05 -9.58 14.52
CA ALA A 51 2.89 -9.13 15.89
C ALA A 51 3.71 -7.87 16.13
N LEU A 52 3.11 -6.91 16.81
CA LEU A 52 3.76 -5.68 17.27
C LEU A 52 3.78 -5.62 18.79
N VAL A 53 4.90 -5.19 19.35
CA VAL A 53 4.99 -4.85 20.77
C VAL A 53 4.96 -3.33 20.88
N ILE A 54 3.96 -2.82 21.59
CA ILE A 54 3.78 -1.38 21.82
C ILE A 54 4.07 -1.12 23.29
N ALA A 55 4.89 -0.13 23.58
CA ALA A 55 5.21 0.33 24.93
C ALA A 55 4.85 1.80 25.10
N ALA A 56 4.49 2.20 26.30
CA ALA A 56 4.31 3.59 26.63
C ALA A 56 5.66 4.34 26.64
N ASP A 57 5.62 5.63 26.40
CA ASP A 57 6.78 6.51 26.28
C ASP A 57 7.68 6.45 27.54
N ASP A 58 7.06 6.46 28.71
CA ASP A 58 7.73 6.47 30.02
C ASP A 58 8.45 5.16 30.37
N VAL A 59 8.24 4.10 29.60
CA VAL A 59 8.86 2.78 29.85
C VAL A 59 9.67 2.23 28.69
N VAL A 60 9.60 2.87 27.50
CA VAL A 60 10.21 2.35 26.27
C VAL A 60 11.71 2.13 26.39
N ASP A 61 12.42 2.97 27.11
CA ASP A 61 13.87 2.88 27.33
C ASP A 61 14.32 1.59 28.05
N ARG A 62 13.38 0.87 28.68
CA ARG A 62 13.65 -0.45 29.30
C ARG A 62 13.74 -1.56 28.25
N PHE A 63 13.27 -1.32 27.05
CA PHE A 63 13.15 -2.34 25.99
C PHE A 63 14.09 -2.09 24.81
N THR A 64 14.38 -0.84 24.51
CA THR A 64 15.22 -0.47 23.36
C THR A 64 15.80 0.94 23.53
N ASP A 65 17.00 1.12 23.00
CA ASP A 65 17.65 2.43 22.83
C ASP A 65 17.32 3.08 21.48
N ARG A 66 16.54 2.39 20.65
CA ARG A 66 16.14 2.84 19.29
C ARG A 66 14.65 2.63 19.07
N PRO A 67 13.79 3.35 19.78
CA PRO A 67 12.34 3.22 19.61
C PRO A 67 11.88 3.73 18.25
N VAL A 68 10.82 3.12 17.73
CA VAL A 68 10.07 3.63 16.58
C VAL A 68 8.76 4.21 17.10
N TRP A 69 8.58 5.51 16.87
CA TRP A 69 7.45 6.26 17.43
C TRP A 69 6.22 6.19 16.51
N ILE A 70 5.07 5.90 17.11
CA ILE A 70 3.77 6.06 16.43
C ILE A 70 3.36 7.53 16.61
N THR A 71 3.55 8.34 15.59
CA THR A 71 3.30 9.79 15.66
C THR A 71 1.90 10.18 15.20
N GLY A 72 1.21 9.33 14.46
CA GLY A 72 -0.14 9.59 14.00
C GLY A 72 -0.91 8.31 13.73
N VAL A 73 -2.21 8.36 14.01
CA VAL A 73 -3.15 7.27 13.75
C VAL A 73 -4.41 7.86 13.15
N GLY A 74 -4.98 7.18 12.17
CA GLY A 74 -6.24 7.60 11.56
C GLY A 74 -7.16 6.40 11.31
N LEU A 75 -8.45 6.63 11.44
CA LEU A 75 -9.50 5.65 11.16
C LEU A 75 -10.53 6.25 10.21
N GLY A 76 -10.85 5.52 9.17
CA GLY A 76 -11.92 5.86 8.23
C GLY A 76 -12.88 4.71 8.04
N LEU A 77 -14.15 5.02 7.91
CA LEU A 77 -15.21 4.08 7.54
C LEU A 77 -15.88 4.55 6.25
N ASP A 78 -16.29 3.59 5.44
CA ASP A 78 -17.00 3.83 4.20
C ASP A 78 -18.07 2.75 3.98
N SER A 79 -18.98 3.00 3.04
CA SER A 79 -20.00 2.03 2.66
C SER A 79 -19.37 0.82 1.97
N VAL A 80 -19.78 -0.37 2.36
CA VAL A 80 -19.45 -1.61 1.65
C VAL A 80 -20.27 -1.77 0.36
N MET A 81 -21.35 -1.02 0.22
CA MET A 81 -22.28 -1.11 -0.91
C MET A 81 -21.79 -0.22 -2.05
N HIS A 82 -21.32 -0.82 -3.15
CA HIS A 82 -20.78 -0.08 -4.30
C HIS A 82 -21.76 0.95 -4.88
N GLN A 83 -23.06 0.62 -4.91
CA GLN A 83 -24.08 1.54 -5.41
C GLN A 83 -24.27 2.81 -4.57
N HIS A 84 -23.75 2.84 -3.36
CA HIS A 84 -23.78 4.02 -2.49
C HIS A 84 -22.53 4.89 -2.60
N LYS A 85 -21.55 4.46 -3.41
CA LYS A 85 -20.31 5.21 -3.61
C LYS A 85 -20.45 6.13 -4.82
N PRO A 86 -20.22 7.42 -4.64
CA PRO A 86 -20.25 8.38 -5.76
C PRO A 86 -19.10 8.19 -6.74
N ASP A 87 -18.01 7.56 -6.28
CA ASP A 87 -16.80 7.32 -7.04
C ASP A 87 -16.19 5.97 -6.64
N LEU A 88 -15.90 5.13 -7.62
CA LEU A 88 -15.29 3.81 -7.43
C LEU A 88 -13.77 3.82 -7.65
N THR A 89 -13.19 4.97 -7.95
CA THR A 89 -11.75 5.12 -8.18
C THR A 89 -11.00 5.70 -6.97
N THR A 90 -11.62 5.68 -5.79
CA THR A 90 -11.07 6.12 -4.51
C THR A 90 -11.65 5.32 -3.35
N PHE A 91 -10.92 5.26 -2.26
CA PHE A 91 -11.39 4.78 -0.96
C PHE A 91 -11.51 5.97 0.02
N PRO A 92 -12.69 6.60 0.14
CA PRO A 92 -12.87 7.74 1.04
C PRO A 92 -12.49 7.45 2.50
N ALA A 93 -12.59 6.18 2.91
CA ALA A 93 -12.09 5.75 4.22
C ALA A 93 -10.58 5.93 4.35
N THR A 94 -9.81 5.54 3.33
CA THR A 94 -8.35 5.69 3.30
C THR A 94 -7.96 7.18 3.34
N THR A 95 -8.58 8.00 2.51
CA THR A 95 -8.32 9.45 2.47
C THR A 95 -8.59 10.12 3.83
N ARG A 96 -9.71 9.76 4.49
CA ARG A 96 -10.02 10.28 5.84
C ARG A 96 -9.02 9.82 6.90
N ALA A 97 -8.67 8.54 6.89
CA ALA A 97 -7.68 7.98 7.82
C ALA A 97 -6.31 8.64 7.64
N ALA A 98 -5.85 8.78 6.39
CA ALA A 98 -4.60 9.45 6.07
C ALA A 98 -4.58 10.90 6.56
N SER A 99 -5.63 11.66 6.26
CA SER A 99 -5.75 13.06 6.71
C SER A 99 -5.66 13.19 8.24
N GLN A 100 -6.32 12.30 8.98
CA GLN A 100 -6.25 12.30 10.45
C GLN A 100 -4.84 11.95 10.95
N ALA A 101 -4.22 10.91 10.40
CA ALA A 101 -2.88 10.48 10.81
C ALA A 101 -1.83 11.55 10.52
N PHE A 102 -1.84 12.15 9.34
CA PHE A 102 -0.92 13.24 8.98
C PHE A 102 -1.14 14.49 9.85
N ALA A 103 -2.39 14.87 10.09
CA ALA A 103 -2.70 16.01 10.97
C ALA A 103 -2.21 15.77 12.41
N MET A 104 -2.41 14.57 12.96
CA MET A 104 -1.93 14.19 14.29
C MET A 104 -0.40 14.21 14.36
N ALA A 105 0.27 13.70 13.34
CA ALA A 105 1.73 13.65 13.25
C ALA A 105 2.37 15.02 13.00
N GLY A 106 1.60 16.04 12.57
CA GLY A 106 2.14 17.30 12.08
C GLY A 106 3.00 17.12 10.82
N ARG A 107 2.64 16.18 9.96
CA ARG A 107 3.38 15.78 8.76
C ARG A 107 2.49 15.89 7.52
N THR A 108 3.12 15.79 6.37
CA THR A 108 2.48 15.76 5.05
C THR A 108 2.93 14.51 4.29
N PRO A 109 2.26 14.11 3.21
CA PRO A 109 2.72 13.02 2.37
C PRO A 109 4.15 13.19 1.84
N ALA A 110 4.63 14.43 1.68
CA ALA A 110 5.99 14.73 1.22
C ALA A 110 7.08 14.40 2.28
N ASP A 111 6.70 14.21 3.53
CA ASP A 111 7.61 13.85 4.63
C ASP A 111 7.78 12.34 4.79
N VAL A 112 7.15 11.53 3.93
CA VAL A 112 7.15 10.07 4.01
C VAL A 112 8.25 9.50 3.12
N ASP A 113 9.17 8.74 3.71
CA ASP A 113 10.24 8.05 2.99
C ASP A 113 9.81 6.66 2.51
N VAL A 114 8.97 5.96 3.28
CA VAL A 114 8.50 4.60 2.99
C VAL A 114 7.02 4.47 3.36
N ALA A 115 6.24 3.83 2.49
CA ALA A 115 4.85 3.51 2.75
C ALA A 115 4.56 2.03 2.45
N GLU A 116 3.90 1.36 3.39
CA GLU A 116 3.32 0.04 3.18
C GLU A 116 1.85 0.21 2.82
N VAL A 117 1.47 -0.25 1.65
CA VAL A 117 0.10 -0.14 1.13
C VAL A 117 -0.47 -1.51 0.79
N HIS A 118 -1.79 -1.64 0.81
CA HIS A 118 -2.47 -2.87 0.45
C HIS A 118 -2.56 -3.00 -1.07
N ASP A 119 -1.99 -4.06 -1.64
CA ASP A 119 -1.89 -4.27 -3.08
C ASP A 119 -2.45 -5.63 -3.55
N PHE A 120 -3.52 -6.12 -2.93
CA PHE A 120 -4.10 -7.41 -3.34
C PHE A 120 -4.53 -7.44 -4.82
N LEU A 121 -4.73 -6.27 -5.43
CA LEU A 121 -4.82 -6.03 -6.87
C LEU A 121 -3.94 -4.84 -7.23
N THR A 122 -3.22 -4.91 -8.34
CA THR A 122 -2.31 -3.84 -8.78
C THR A 122 -2.97 -2.46 -8.90
N GLY A 123 -4.27 -2.42 -9.24
CA GLY A 123 -5.05 -1.17 -9.28
C GLY A 123 -5.27 -0.54 -7.90
N ILE A 124 -5.33 -1.36 -6.83
CA ILE A 124 -5.49 -0.85 -5.46
C ILE A 124 -4.23 -0.12 -4.99
N GLU A 125 -3.06 -0.59 -5.38
CA GLU A 125 -1.81 0.11 -5.08
C GLU A 125 -1.80 1.51 -5.71
N LEU A 126 -2.19 1.63 -6.99
CA LEU A 126 -2.30 2.94 -7.67
C LEU A 126 -3.29 3.88 -6.97
N MET A 127 -4.46 3.37 -6.60
CA MET A 127 -5.45 4.14 -5.84
C MET A 127 -4.89 4.57 -4.48
N SER A 128 -4.10 3.72 -3.82
CA SER A 128 -3.49 4.05 -2.54
C SER A 128 -2.50 5.21 -2.64
N TYR A 129 -1.73 5.31 -3.73
CA TYR A 129 -0.84 6.46 -3.95
C TYR A 129 -1.60 7.80 -4.00
N GLU A 130 -2.77 7.78 -4.60
CA GLU A 130 -3.63 8.95 -4.75
C GLU A 130 -4.38 9.26 -3.44
N ASP A 131 -4.99 8.26 -2.83
CA ASP A 131 -5.79 8.41 -1.60
C ASP A 131 -4.95 8.79 -0.38
N LEU A 132 -3.67 8.40 -0.36
CA LEU A 132 -2.70 8.80 0.67
C LEU A 132 -2.04 10.16 0.38
N GLY A 133 -2.27 10.73 -0.80
CA GLY A 133 -1.77 12.05 -1.19
C GLY A 133 -0.34 12.05 -1.73
N PHE A 134 0.21 10.89 -2.11
CA PHE A 134 1.53 10.80 -2.78
C PHE A 134 1.46 11.21 -4.24
N ALA A 135 0.30 11.10 -4.87
CA ALA A 135 0.04 11.52 -6.23
C ALA A 135 -1.29 12.27 -6.33
N GLU A 136 -1.40 13.11 -7.36
CA GLU A 136 -2.67 13.71 -7.73
C GLU A 136 -3.63 12.63 -8.26
N ARG A 137 -4.91 12.95 -8.24
CA ARG A 137 -5.99 12.11 -8.77
C ARG A 137 -5.69 11.64 -10.19
N LEU A 138 -5.84 10.35 -10.46
CA LEU A 138 -5.52 9.68 -11.72
C LEU A 138 -4.04 9.84 -12.15
N GLY A 139 -3.16 10.17 -11.21
CA GLY A 139 -1.74 10.38 -11.44
C GLY A 139 -0.82 9.34 -10.81
N GLY A 140 -1.36 8.35 -10.09
CA GLY A 140 -0.57 7.34 -9.37
C GLY A 140 0.42 6.58 -10.24
N TYR A 141 0.06 6.31 -11.52
CA TYR A 141 0.94 5.62 -12.47
C TYR A 141 2.24 6.39 -12.77
N LYS A 142 2.23 7.73 -12.65
CA LYS A 142 3.42 8.57 -12.91
C LYS A 142 4.55 8.29 -11.92
N LEU A 143 4.22 7.92 -10.68
CA LEU A 143 5.22 7.54 -9.68
C LEU A 143 5.96 6.26 -10.07
N LEU A 144 5.28 5.33 -10.74
CA LEU A 144 5.90 4.12 -11.28
C LEU A 144 6.77 4.43 -12.51
N GLU A 145 6.31 5.28 -13.41
CA GLU A 145 7.07 5.70 -14.60
C GLU A 145 8.33 6.47 -14.23
N ALA A 146 8.26 7.26 -13.15
CA ALA A 146 9.40 8.01 -12.61
C ALA A 146 10.27 7.19 -11.66
N GLU A 147 9.97 5.88 -11.47
CA GLU A 147 10.67 4.97 -10.55
C GLU A 147 10.74 5.46 -9.09
N VAL A 148 9.82 6.34 -8.67
CA VAL A 148 9.75 6.85 -7.30
C VAL A 148 9.37 5.77 -6.30
N THR A 149 8.57 4.78 -6.74
CA THR A 149 8.07 3.67 -5.90
C THR A 149 8.84 2.37 -6.12
N SER A 150 10.04 2.45 -6.66
CA SER A 150 10.86 1.28 -7.01
C SER A 150 11.89 0.90 -5.93
#